data_254ffc9bf75ae3f652c856966b0b87f7
#
_entry.id   254ffc9bf75ae3f652c856966b0b87f7
#
_cell.length_a   1.000
_cell.length_b   1.000
_cell.length_c   1.000
_cell.angle_alpha   90.00
_cell.angle_beta   90.00
_cell.angle_gamma   90.00
#
_symmetry.space_group_name_H-M   'P 1'
#
loop_
_entity.id
_entity.type
_entity.pdbx_description
1 polymer ?
#
loop_
_entity_poly.entity_id
_entity_poly.type
_entity_poly.pdbx_seq_one_letter_code
_entity_poly.pdbx_strand_id
1 'polypeptide(L)'
;IQNAIPSSAVGEDLMAGMVVGFISCGVILVVGCFALMRMVAAQKAKGASFIAKPMDVFSDEDTKLPHPLVAFIPLIVTIILINVKINGQVICQLETGVLAGSVLALIMMWKYQDPSKLLGHVGDTCKSSLNAICNTSAVVAFGGVVKLAPAFAAVVNAMLNIPGPKILSLAIATTVLAGICGSASGGCGIASPLLGPAFVNMGIPAGVVARTISISSAAGFTAA
;
A
#
# COMPACT_ATOMS: atom_id res chain seq x y z
N ILE A 1 2.72 1.09 4.35
CA ILE A 1 1.81 0.22 5.14
C ILE A 1 1.81 -1.18 4.55
N GLN A 2 1.53 -1.37 3.23
CA GLN A 2 1.41 -2.69 2.59
C GLN A 2 2.65 -3.58 2.72
N ASN A 3 3.85 -3.02 2.77
CA ASN A 3 5.07 -3.78 3.00
C ASN A 3 5.43 -3.91 4.48
N ALA A 4 5.07 -2.93 5.30
CA ALA A 4 5.43 -2.89 6.72
C ALA A 4 4.72 -4.01 7.51
N ILE A 5 3.43 -4.22 7.26
CA ILE A 5 2.63 -5.22 7.98
C ILE A 5 3.15 -6.65 7.75
N PRO A 6 3.34 -7.13 6.49
CA PRO A 6 3.83 -8.48 6.28
C PRO A 6 5.27 -8.67 6.75
N SER A 7 6.14 -7.69 6.50
CA SER A 7 7.54 -7.77 6.92
C SER A 7 7.67 -7.87 8.44
N SER A 8 6.93 -7.07 9.20
CA SER A 8 6.92 -7.17 10.66
C SER A 8 6.35 -8.49 11.17
N ALA A 9 5.35 -9.05 10.50
CA ALA A 9 4.72 -10.32 10.89
C ALA A 9 5.63 -11.53 10.70
N VAL A 10 6.59 -11.47 9.76
CA VAL A 10 7.55 -12.55 9.50
C VAL A 10 8.96 -12.22 10.00
N GLY A 11 9.15 -11.09 10.70
CA GLY A 11 10.43 -10.68 11.27
C GLY A 11 11.46 -10.20 10.23
N GLU A 12 11.01 -9.63 9.12
CA GLU A 12 11.85 -9.17 8.01
C GLU A 12 11.86 -7.66 7.86
N ASP A 13 12.85 -7.16 7.17
CA ASP A 13 12.96 -5.74 6.84
C ASP A 13 11.89 -5.27 5.85
N LEU A 14 11.58 -3.97 5.88
CA LEU A 14 10.68 -3.30 4.91
C LEU A 14 11.11 -3.53 3.45
N MET A 15 12.41 -3.68 3.21
CA MET A 15 12.99 -3.92 1.87
C MET A 15 13.19 -5.41 1.55
N ALA A 16 12.76 -6.32 2.42
CA ALA A 16 12.82 -7.75 2.13
C ALA A 16 12.09 -8.09 0.82
N GLY A 17 12.67 -8.94 0.00
CA GLY A 17 12.14 -9.29 -1.32
C GLY A 17 12.09 -8.12 -2.32
N MET A 18 12.96 -7.13 -2.19
CA MET A 18 13.00 -5.92 -3.02
C MET A 18 13.03 -6.23 -4.53
N VAL A 19 13.84 -7.19 -4.95
CA VAL A 19 13.96 -7.57 -6.37
C VAL A 19 12.62 -8.05 -6.92
N VAL A 20 11.94 -8.95 -6.20
CA VAL A 20 10.61 -9.44 -6.57
C VAL A 20 9.60 -8.29 -6.61
N GLY A 21 9.68 -7.37 -5.65
CA GLY A 21 8.84 -6.18 -5.60
C GLY A 21 9.02 -5.26 -6.81
N PHE A 22 10.25 -4.98 -7.23
CA PHE A 22 10.52 -4.15 -8.41
C PHE A 22 10.09 -4.83 -9.70
N ILE A 23 10.33 -6.13 -9.87
CA ILE A 23 9.87 -6.89 -11.04
C ILE A 23 8.34 -6.83 -11.12
N SER A 24 7.65 -7.11 -10.02
CA SER A 24 6.18 -7.05 -9.95
C SER A 24 5.66 -5.64 -10.26
N CYS A 25 6.29 -4.61 -9.73
CA CYS A 25 5.93 -3.22 -10.01
C CYS A 25 6.08 -2.91 -11.50
N GLY A 26 7.19 -3.32 -12.13
CA GLY A 26 7.39 -3.15 -13.58
C GLY A 26 6.32 -3.86 -14.40
N VAL A 27 6.03 -5.11 -14.08
CA VAL A 27 4.97 -5.88 -14.77
C VAL A 27 3.60 -5.22 -14.60
N ILE A 28 3.22 -4.86 -13.39
CA ILE A 28 1.93 -4.21 -13.11
C ILE A 28 1.84 -2.87 -13.84
N LEU A 29 2.92 -2.09 -13.88
CA LEU A 29 2.94 -0.81 -14.57
C LEU A 29 2.72 -0.99 -16.08
N VAL A 30 3.47 -1.90 -16.71
CA VAL A 30 3.35 -2.14 -18.16
C VAL A 30 1.97 -2.71 -18.50
N VAL A 31 1.57 -3.78 -17.83
CA VAL A 31 0.28 -4.46 -18.10
C VAL A 31 -0.89 -3.55 -17.73
N GLY A 32 -0.81 -2.86 -16.59
CA GLY A 32 -1.84 -1.94 -16.11
C GLY A 32 -2.02 -0.75 -17.06
N CYS A 33 -0.93 -0.09 -17.46
CA CYS A 33 -1.00 1.00 -18.42
C CYS A 33 -1.57 0.54 -19.77
N PHE A 34 -1.15 -0.63 -20.26
CA PHE A 34 -1.67 -1.19 -21.49
C PHE A 34 -3.17 -1.49 -21.39
N ALA A 35 -3.61 -2.13 -20.29
CA ALA A 35 -5.02 -2.41 -20.04
C ALA A 35 -5.85 -1.13 -19.94
N LEU A 36 -5.38 -0.14 -19.19
CA LEU A 36 -6.05 1.16 -19.06
C LEU A 36 -6.16 1.88 -20.40
N MET A 37 -5.09 1.93 -21.18
CA MET A 37 -5.13 2.53 -22.52
C MET A 37 -6.14 1.84 -23.41
N ARG A 38 -6.22 0.50 -23.38
CA ARG A 38 -7.24 -0.28 -24.11
C ARG A 38 -8.65 0.04 -23.63
N MET A 39 -8.89 0.08 -22.32
CA MET A 39 -10.18 0.42 -21.75
C MET A 39 -10.62 1.84 -22.12
N VAL A 40 -9.73 2.81 -21.99
CA VAL A 40 -10.01 4.21 -22.38
C VAL A 40 -10.32 4.32 -23.87
N ALA A 41 -9.52 3.67 -24.72
CA ALA A 41 -9.76 3.65 -26.17
C ALA A 41 -11.13 3.02 -26.52
N ALA A 42 -11.48 1.91 -25.86
CA ALA A 42 -12.76 1.26 -26.06
C ALA A 42 -13.95 2.14 -25.63
N GLN A 43 -13.84 2.84 -24.51
CA GLN A 43 -14.88 3.76 -24.04
C GLN A 43 -14.98 5.01 -24.95
N LYS A 44 -13.85 5.56 -25.38
CA LYS A 44 -13.82 6.67 -26.34
C LYS A 44 -14.48 6.29 -27.66
N ALA A 45 -14.25 5.06 -28.17
CA ALA A 45 -14.91 4.54 -29.36
C ALA A 45 -16.43 4.39 -29.22
N LYS A 46 -16.94 4.24 -27.97
CA LYS A 46 -18.37 4.22 -27.65
C LYS A 46 -18.96 5.63 -27.45
N GLY A 47 -18.19 6.70 -27.70
CA GLY A 47 -18.63 8.07 -27.54
C GLY A 47 -18.59 8.59 -26.08
N ALA A 48 -17.96 7.85 -25.17
CA ALA A 48 -17.79 8.35 -23.81
C ALA A 48 -16.85 9.57 -23.79
N SER A 49 -17.31 10.65 -23.16
CA SER A 49 -16.51 11.87 -22.92
C SER A 49 -16.36 12.08 -21.42
N PHE A 50 -15.33 12.83 -21.03
CA PHE A 50 -15.14 13.23 -19.65
C PHE A 50 -16.24 14.20 -19.26
N ILE A 51 -16.98 13.87 -18.21
CA ILE A 51 -17.98 14.75 -17.60
C ILE A 51 -17.41 15.16 -16.24
N ALA A 52 -17.04 16.44 -16.11
CA ALA A 52 -16.54 16.98 -14.86
C ALA A 52 -17.62 16.88 -13.77
N LYS A 53 -17.27 16.32 -12.62
CA LYS A 53 -18.14 16.31 -11.44
C LYS A 53 -17.92 17.59 -10.62
N PRO A 54 -18.89 18.01 -9.80
CA PRO A 54 -18.73 19.19 -8.94
C PRO A 54 -17.54 19.15 -7.98
N MET A 55 -17.02 17.94 -7.71
CA MET A 55 -15.84 17.73 -6.87
C MET A 55 -14.51 17.77 -7.64
N ASP A 56 -14.55 17.78 -8.97
CA ASP A 56 -13.34 17.88 -9.79
C ASP A 56 -12.87 19.34 -9.78
N VAL A 57 -11.90 19.62 -8.93
CA VAL A 57 -11.27 20.95 -8.85
C VAL A 57 -10.17 21.01 -9.90
N PHE A 58 -10.40 21.76 -10.96
CA PHE A 58 -9.32 22.11 -11.88
C PHE A 58 -8.58 23.32 -11.31
N SER A 59 -7.26 23.22 -11.16
CA SER A 59 -6.48 24.39 -10.75
C SER A 59 -6.45 25.39 -11.88
N ASP A 60 -6.74 26.66 -11.57
CA ASP A 60 -6.55 27.76 -12.52
C ASP A 60 -5.09 27.81 -12.96
N GLU A 61 -4.88 28.13 -14.23
CA GLU A 61 -3.56 28.14 -14.90
C GLU A 61 -2.52 29.07 -14.25
N ASP A 62 -2.95 29.98 -13.37
CA ASP A 62 -2.11 30.98 -12.72
C ASP A 62 -1.42 30.54 -11.42
N THR A 63 -1.60 29.29 -10.97
CA THR A 63 -0.91 28.82 -9.78
C THR A 63 0.57 28.58 -10.06
N LYS A 64 1.44 29.36 -9.44
CA LYS A 64 2.90 29.17 -9.47
C LYS A 64 3.24 27.87 -8.74
N LEU A 65 3.40 26.78 -9.52
CA LEU A 65 3.80 25.49 -9.00
C LEU A 65 5.34 25.40 -8.89
N PRO A 66 5.86 24.67 -7.90
CA PRO A 66 7.29 24.39 -7.82
C PRO A 66 7.75 23.52 -9.00
N HIS A 67 9.02 23.63 -9.37
CA HIS A 67 9.59 22.77 -10.39
C HIS A 67 9.46 21.28 -9.94
N PRO A 68 9.04 20.36 -10.83
CA PRO A 68 8.79 18.95 -10.45
C PRO A 68 9.96 18.29 -9.73
N LEU A 69 11.21 18.53 -10.18
CA LEU A 69 12.40 17.97 -9.52
C LEU A 69 12.52 18.42 -8.05
N VAL A 70 12.21 19.69 -7.78
CA VAL A 70 12.25 20.22 -6.40
C VAL A 70 11.15 19.59 -5.54
N ALA A 71 9.97 19.34 -6.13
CA ALA A 71 8.85 18.70 -5.43
C ALA A 71 9.15 17.24 -5.05
N PHE A 72 10.00 16.54 -5.78
CA PHE A 72 10.39 15.15 -5.48
C PHE A 72 11.48 15.04 -4.39
N ILE A 73 12.25 16.09 -4.11
CA ILE A 73 13.35 16.03 -3.12
C ILE A 73 12.90 15.52 -1.75
N PRO A 74 11.84 16.05 -1.11
CA PRO A 74 11.42 15.56 0.21
C PRO A 74 11.05 14.09 0.20
N LEU A 75 10.42 13.61 -0.88
CA LEU A 75 10.07 12.20 -1.04
C LEU A 75 11.32 11.32 -1.13
N ILE A 76 12.29 11.71 -1.96
CA ILE A 76 13.56 10.98 -2.11
C ILE A 76 14.31 10.95 -0.78
N VAL A 77 14.41 12.08 -0.08
CA VAL A 77 15.07 12.15 1.23
C VAL A 77 14.38 11.25 2.24
N THR A 78 13.05 11.25 2.30
CA THR A 78 12.29 10.34 3.17
C THR A 78 12.62 8.89 2.87
N ILE A 79 12.60 8.49 1.59
CA ILE A 79 12.93 7.11 1.18
C ILE A 79 14.36 6.74 1.61
N ILE A 80 15.32 7.64 1.45
CA ILE A 80 16.71 7.41 1.87
C ILE A 80 16.79 7.23 3.39
N LEU A 81 16.17 8.11 4.17
CA LEU A 81 16.22 8.07 5.62
C LEU A 81 15.68 6.78 6.23
N ILE A 82 14.60 6.24 5.67
CA ILE A 82 13.95 5.02 6.19
C ILE A 82 14.53 3.71 5.65
N ASN A 83 15.34 3.75 4.58
CA ASN A 83 15.84 2.53 3.94
C ASN A 83 17.35 2.39 4.01
N VAL A 84 18.10 3.48 4.11
CA VAL A 84 19.56 3.40 4.19
C VAL A 84 19.98 2.97 5.58
N LYS A 85 20.83 1.95 5.65
CA LYS A 85 21.40 1.41 6.89
C LYS A 85 22.82 1.90 7.08
N ILE A 86 23.12 2.40 8.26
CA ILE A 86 24.48 2.72 8.71
C ILE A 86 24.80 1.80 9.88
N ASN A 87 25.92 1.08 9.81
CA ASN A 87 26.31 0.07 10.82
C ASN A 87 25.24 -1.00 11.10
N GLY A 88 24.47 -1.39 10.07
CA GLY A 88 23.43 -2.41 10.17
C GLY A 88 22.09 -1.90 10.74
N GLN A 89 21.99 -0.64 11.14
CA GLN A 89 20.75 -0.03 11.61
C GLN A 89 20.25 1.01 10.60
N VAL A 90 18.92 1.12 10.46
CA VAL A 90 18.31 2.18 9.63
C VAL A 90 18.60 3.55 10.24
N ILE A 91 18.79 4.56 9.40
CA ILE A 91 19.09 5.93 9.85
C ILE A 91 17.95 6.46 10.71
N CYS A 92 16.72 6.27 10.26
CA CYS A 92 15.51 6.68 10.98
C CYS A 92 14.47 5.56 10.97
N GLN A 93 13.71 5.46 12.06
CA GLN A 93 12.50 4.65 12.06
C GLN A 93 11.48 5.25 11.09
N LEU A 94 10.49 4.45 10.66
CA LEU A 94 9.51 4.85 9.66
C LEU A 94 8.81 6.17 10.03
N GLU A 95 8.38 6.29 11.28
CA GLU A 95 7.64 7.45 11.78
C GLU A 95 8.49 8.72 11.77
N THR A 96 9.72 8.62 12.27
CA THR A 96 10.65 9.75 12.33
C THR A 96 11.13 10.16 10.94
N GLY A 97 11.35 9.21 10.04
CA GLY A 97 11.74 9.48 8.66
C GLY A 97 10.62 10.20 7.88
N VAL A 98 9.37 9.76 8.04
CA VAL A 98 8.21 10.42 7.42
C VAL A 98 8.00 11.82 8.01
N LEU A 99 8.14 12.00 9.32
CA LEU A 99 8.03 13.30 9.95
C LEU A 99 9.12 14.27 9.43
N ALA A 100 10.37 13.82 9.36
CA ALA A 100 11.48 14.62 8.83
C ALA A 100 11.24 15.03 7.37
N GLY A 101 10.76 14.11 6.52
CA GLY A 101 10.41 14.40 5.14
C GLY A 101 9.25 15.39 5.01
N SER A 102 8.24 15.28 5.88
CA SER A 102 7.11 16.22 5.91
C SER A 102 7.54 17.63 6.31
N VAL A 103 8.40 17.73 7.31
CA VAL A 103 8.97 19.03 7.74
C VAL A 103 9.84 19.63 6.63
N LEU A 104 10.65 18.81 5.95
CA LEU A 104 11.46 19.25 4.81
C LEU A 104 10.57 19.74 3.67
N ALA A 105 9.49 19.01 3.35
CA ALA A 105 8.52 19.41 2.35
C ALA A 105 7.87 20.76 2.70
N LEU A 106 7.49 20.96 3.94
CA LEU A 106 6.91 22.22 4.41
C LEU A 106 7.89 23.38 4.24
N ILE A 107 9.16 23.21 4.62
CA ILE A 107 10.20 24.24 4.48
C ILE A 107 10.44 24.56 3.01
N MET A 108 10.64 23.55 2.16
CA MET A 108 10.94 23.74 0.74
C MET A 108 9.78 24.33 -0.03
N MET A 109 8.54 23.96 0.33
CA MET A 109 7.32 24.41 -0.32
C MET A 109 6.71 25.67 0.31
N TRP A 110 7.36 26.22 1.35
CA TRP A 110 6.84 27.38 2.10
C TRP A 110 6.46 28.56 1.21
N LYS A 111 7.28 28.83 0.19
CA LYS A 111 7.07 29.93 -0.76
C LYS A 111 5.81 29.76 -1.62
N TYR A 112 5.33 28.52 -1.79
CA TYR A 112 4.17 28.16 -2.61
C TYR A 112 2.93 27.97 -1.79
N GLN A 113 3.02 28.07 -0.46
CA GLN A 113 1.90 27.93 0.47
C GLN A 113 1.32 29.31 0.82
N ASP A 114 0.01 29.35 0.98
CA ASP A 114 -0.68 30.49 1.57
C ASP A 114 -0.75 30.27 3.09
N PRO A 115 -0.02 31.08 3.89
CA PRO A 115 0.01 30.89 5.34
C PRO A 115 -1.38 30.97 6.00
N SER A 116 -2.31 31.72 5.42
CA SER A 116 -3.67 31.84 5.93
C SER A 116 -4.49 30.55 5.79
N LYS A 117 -4.15 29.70 4.81
CA LYS A 117 -4.82 28.42 4.55
C LYS A 117 -4.11 27.23 5.18
N LEU A 118 -2.87 27.40 5.61
CA LEU A 118 -2.02 26.31 6.12
C LEU A 118 -2.70 25.57 7.29
N LEU A 119 -3.25 26.30 8.25
CA LEU A 119 -3.93 25.67 9.40
C LEU A 119 -5.16 24.86 8.99
N GLY A 120 -5.91 25.33 7.99
CA GLY A 120 -7.03 24.58 7.39
C GLY A 120 -6.55 23.28 6.74
N HIS A 121 -5.51 23.33 5.91
CA HIS A 121 -4.91 22.15 5.27
C HIS A 121 -4.38 21.13 6.30
N VAL A 122 -3.75 21.60 7.37
CA VAL A 122 -3.31 20.71 8.47
C VAL A 122 -4.53 20.05 9.13
N GLY A 123 -5.59 20.81 9.40
CA GLY A 123 -6.84 20.28 9.97
C GLY A 123 -7.48 19.20 9.09
N ASP A 124 -7.57 19.44 7.78
CA ASP A 124 -8.15 18.48 6.84
C ASP A 124 -7.25 17.22 6.68
N THR A 125 -5.94 17.40 6.71
CA THR A 125 -4.98 16.28 6.71
C THR A 125 -5.11 15.44 7.99
N CYS A 126 -5.27 16.08 9.15
CA CYS A 126 -5.53 15.37 10.42
C CYS A 126 -6.83 14.56 10.36
N LYS A 127 -7.91 15.12 9.84
CA LYS A 127 -9.19 14.39 9.66
C LYS A 127 -9.02 13.19 8.74
N SER A 128 -8.33 13.38 7.61
CA SER A 128 -8.05 12.30 6.66
C SER A 128 -7.21 11.20 7.27
N SER A 129 -6.20 11.56 8.07
CA SER A 129 -5.35 10.61 8.79
C SER A 129 -6.14 9.83 9.85
N LEU A 130 -6.99 10.50 10.62
CA LEU A 130 -7.87 9.85 11.59
C LEU A 130 -8.84 8.88 10.91
N ASN A 131 -9.46 9.28 9.80
CA ASN A 131 -10.32 8.39 9.04
C ASN A 131 -9.57 7.15 8.53
N ALA A 132 -8.35 7.32 8.02
CA ALA A 132 -7.52 6.21 7.55
C ALA A 132 -7.16 5.25 8.69
N ILE A 133 -6.79 5.78 9.86
CA ILE A 133 -6.48 4.97 11.05
C ILE A 133 -7.73 4.22 11.53
N CYS A 134 -8.87 4.90 11.69
CA CYS A 134 -10.12 4.31 12.13
C CYS A 134 -10.58 3.19 11.19
N ASN A 135 -10.58 3.45 9.88
CA ASN A 135 -10.97 2.45 8.89
C ASN A 135 -10.05 1.22 8.93
N THR A 136 -8.74 1.43 8.95
CA THR A 136 -7.79 0.32 9.02
C THR A 136 -7.94 -0.48 10.31
N SER A 137 -8.08 0.22 11.45
CA SER A 137 -8.27 -0.43 12.75
C SER A 137 -9.57 -1.22 12.81
N ALA A 138 -10.66 -0.69 12.28
CA ALA A 138 -11.95 -1.38 12.24
C ALA A 138 -11.87 -2.69 11.41
N VAL A 139 -11.24 -2.65 10.24
CA VAL A 139 -11.07 -3.84 9.40
C VAL A 139 -10.16 -4.88 10.08
N VAL A 140 -9.07 -4.46 10.71
CA VAL A 140 -8.16 -5.35 11.44
C VAL A 140 -8.88 -5.96 12.65
N ALA A 141 -9.66 -5.17 13.38
CA ALA A 141 -10.46 -5.65 14.51
C ALA A 141 -11.53 -6.66 14.06
N PHE A 142 -12.24 -6.37 12.96
CA PHE A 142 -13.18 -7.32 12.36
C PHE A 142 -12.49 -8.63 11.98
N GLY A 143 -11.32 -8.57 11.35
CA GLY A 143 -10.50 -9.74 11.05
C GLY A 143 -10.10 -10.53 12.31
N GLY A 144 -9.85 -9.84 13.43
CA GLY A 144 -9.61 -10.45 14.73
C GLY A 144 -10.80 -11.26 15.22
N VAL A 145 -12.01 -10.73 15.06
CA VAL A 145 -13.26 -11.46 15.43
C VAL A 145 -13.49 -12.64 14.49
N VAL A 146 -13.32 -12.47 13.19
CA VAL A 146 -13.50 -13.54 12.20
C VAL A 146 -12.57 -14.73 12.47
N LYS A 147 -11.35 -14.50 12.96
CA LYS A 147 -10.41 -15.56 13.36
C LYS A 147 -10.95 -16.48 14.45
N LEU A 148 -11.85 -15.99 15.28
CA LEU A 148 -12.46 -16.80 16.38
C LEU A 148 -13.57 -17.72 15.86
N ALA A 149 -14.05 -17.54 14.64
CA ALA A 149 -15.08 -18.39 14.05
C ALA A 149 -14.51 -19.77 13.70
N PRO A 150 -15.15 -20.88 14.11
CA PRO A 150 -14.67 -22.23 13.78
C PRO A 150 -14.55 -22.49 12.28
N ALA A 151 -15.44 -21.91 11.48
CA ALA A 151 -15.39 -21.98 10.02
C ALA A 151 -14.14 -21.36 9.42
N PHE A 152 -13.53 -20.38 10.10
CA PHE A 152 -12.32 -19.72 9.64
C PHE A 152 -11.12 -20.68 9.56
N ALA A 153 -10.94 -21.53 10.55
CA ALA A 153 -9.90 -22.57 10.55
C ALA A 153 -10.06 -23.53 9.37
N ALA A 154 -11.29 -23.90 9.03
CA ALA A 154 -11.56 -24.73 7.86
C ALA A 154 -11.19 -24.04 6.54
N VAL A 155 -11.52 -22.75 6.41
CA VAL A 155 -11.15 -21.95 5.23
C VAL A 155 -9.62 -21.86 5.11
N VAL A 156 -8.91 -21.57 6.19
CA VAL A 156 -7.43 -21.51 6.18
C VAL A 156 -6.83 -22.85 5.80
N ASN A 157 -7.31 -23.96 6.38
CA ASN A 157 -6.84 -25.30 6.03
C ASN A 157 -7.09 -25.63 4.56
N ALA A 158 -8.25 -25.27 4.02
CA ALA A 158 -8.51 -25.43 2.60
C ALA A 158 -7.54 -24.64 1.72
N MET A 159 -7.22 -23.40 2.11
CA MET A 159 -6.26 -22.55 1.41
C MET A 159 -4.82 -23.10 1.46
N LEU A 160 -4.39 -23.62 2.62
CA LEU A 160 -3.08 -24.25 2.78
C LEU A 160 -2.93 -25.53 1.94
N ASN A 161 -4.03 -26.21 1.66
CA ASN A 161 -4.10 -27.45 0.90
C ASN A 161 -4.37 -27.25 -0.60
N ILE A 162 -4.41 -26.02 -1.11
CA ILE A 162 -4.53 -25.76 -2.55
C ILE A 162 -3.38 -26.48 -3.29
N PRO A 163 -3.67 -27.35 -4.27
CA PRO A 163 -2.64 -28.05 -5.01
C PRO A 163 -1.83 -27.08 -5.88
N GLY A 164 -0.51 -27.29 -5.92
CA GLY A 164 0.39 -26.47 -6.72
C GLY A 164 1.53 -25.82 -5.92
N PRO A 165 2.24 -24.87 -6.53
CA PRO A 165 3.30 -24.14 -5.85
C PRO A 165 2.76 -23.39 -4.63
N LYS A 166 3.42 -23.56 -3.47
CA LYS A 166 2.97 -22.97 -2.20
C LYS A 166 2.83 -21.44 -2.25
N ILE A 167 3.65 -20.76 -3.04
CA ILE A 167 3.55 -19.32 -3.26
C ILE A 167 2.21 -18.96 -3.92
N LEU A 168 1.74 -19.79 -4.86
CA LEU A 168 0.43 -19.57 -5.51
C LEU A 168 -0.72 -19.75 -4.51
N SER A 169 -0.64 -20.76 -3.64
CA SER A 169 -1.62 -20.97 -2.56
C SER A 169 -1.68 -19.75 -1.63
N LEU A 170 -0.52 -19.23 -1.23
CA LEU A 170 -0.42 -18.02 -0.42
C LEU A 170 -1.03 -16.81 -1.13
N ALA A 171 -0.73 -16.64 -2.43
CA ALA A 171 -1.26 -15.53 -3.23
C ALA A 171 -2.78 -15.60 -3.31
N ILE A 172 -3.35 -16.75 -3.64
CA ILE A 172 -4.80 -16.96 -3.72
C ILE A 172 -5.45 -16.72 -2.37
N ALA A 173 -4.92 -17.32 -1.31
CA ALA A 173 -5.45 -17.16 0.05
C ALA A 173 -5.49 -15.69 0.48
N THR A 174 -4.40 -14.96 0.25
CA THR A 174 -4.31 -13.53 0.58
C THR A 174 -5.27 -12.69 -0.27
N THR A 175 -5.38 -12.99 -1.56
CA THR A 175 -6.32 -12.32 -2.48
C THR A 175 -7.76 -12.49 -2.02
N VAL A 176 -8.16 -13.72 -1.67
CA VAL A 176 -9.50 -14.02 -1.18
C VAL A 176 -9.78 -13.29 0.15
N LEU A 177 -8.83 -13.33 1.10
CA LEU A 177 -8.99 -12.62 2.37
C LEU A 177 -9.12 -11.11 2.17
N ALA A 178 -8.34 -10.52 1.28
CA ALA A 178 -8.42 -9.09 0.99
C ALA A 178 -9.73 -8.73 0.28
N GLY A 179 -10.22 -9.58 -0.61
CA GLY A 179 -11.52 -9.44 -1.27
C GLY A 179 -12.69 -9.49 -0.28
N ILE A 180 -12.67 -10.46 0.64
CA ILE A 180 -13.68 -10.57 1.71
C ILE A 180 -13.69 -9.32 2.60
N CYS A 181 -12.51 -8.79 2.92
CA CYS A 181 -12.39 -7.58 3.73
C CYS A 181 -12.74 -6.28 2.98
N GLY A 182 -12.77 -6.29 1.65
CA GLY A 182 -12.91 -5.09 0.83
C GLY A 182 -11.80 -4.04 1.08
N SER A 183 -10.64 -4.49 1.56
CA SER A 183 -9.52 -3.60 1.94
C SER A 183 -8.17 -4.30 1.77
N ALA A 184 -7.29 -3.69 0.99
CA ALA A 184 -5.94 -4.20 0.79
C ALA A 184 -5.12 -4.24 2.11
N SER A 185 -5.16 -3.17 2.90
CA SER A 185 -4.47 -3.10 4.19
C SER A 185 -5.11 -4.01 5.24
N GLY A 186 -6.44 -4.12 5.23
CA GLY A 186 -7.17 -5.02 6.11
C GLY A 186 -6.88 -6.49 5.80
N GLY A 187 -6.96 -6.88 4.54
CA GLY A 187 -6.59 -8.22 4.09
C GLY A 187 -5.13 -8.57 4.40
N CYS A 188 -4.23 -7.63 4.17
CA CYS A 188 -2.83 -7.74 4.53
C CYS A 188 -2.64 -7.94 6.06
N GLY A 189 -3.34 -7.13 6.87
CA GLY A 189 -3.30 -7.20 8.33
C GLY A 189 -3.82 -8.53 8.91
N ILE A 190 -4.74 -9.19 8.22
CA ILE A 190 -5.25 -10.50 8.59
C ILE A 190 -4.34 -11.61 8.07
N ALA A 191 -3.98 -11.57 6.78
CA ALA A 191 -3.20 -12.62 6.14
C ALA A 191 -1.80 -12.74 6.73
N SER A 192 -1.15 -11.61 7.06
CA SER A 192 0.25 -11.60 7.50
C SER A 192 0.50 -12.41 8.77
N PRO A 193 -0.16 -12.15 9.91
CA PRO A 193 0.07 -12.91 11.12
C PRO A 193 -0.52 -14.32 11.06
N LEU A 194 -1.45 -14.58 10.14
CA LEU A 194 -2.11 -15.86 10.01
C LEU A 194 -1.37 -16.83 9.11
N LEU A 195 -1.06 -16.38 7.89
CA LEU A 195 -0.45 -17.21 6.85
C LEU A 195 1.07 -17.07 6.83
N GLY A 196 1.60 -15.89 7.18
CA GLY A 196 3.03 -15.60 7.12
C GLY A 196 3.89 -16.66 7.81
N PRO A 197 3.73 -16.89 9.12
CA PRO A 197 4.53 -17.89 9.83
C PRO A 197 4.34 -19.32 9.31
N ALA A 198 3.13 -19.69 8.91
CA ALA A 198 2.86 -21.02 8.37
C ALA A 198 3.64 -21.30 7.09
N PHE A 199 3.67 -20.33 6.16
CA PHE A 199 4.39 -20.50 4.90
C PHE A 199 5.91 -20.37 5.04
N VAL A 200 6.41 -19.58 5.99
CA VAL A 200 7.84 -19.55 6.34
C VAL A 200 8.26 -20.91 6.91
N ASN A 201 7.46 -21.51 7.78
CA ASN A 201 7.72 -22.85 8.32
C ASN A 201 7.67 -23.96 7.25
N MET A 202 7.02 -23.73 6.12
CA MET A 202 7.06 -24.63 4.95
C MET A 202 8.34 -24.46 4.11
N GLY A 203 9.30 -23.64 4.55
CA GLY A 203 10.59 -23.42 3.89
C GLY A 203 10.62 -22.33 2.83
N ILE A 204 9.57 -21.50 2.73
CA ILE A 204 9.59 -20.35 1.82
C ILE A 204 10.32 -19.18 2.49
N PRO A 205 11.27 -18.52 1.79
CA PRO A 205 11.99 -17.38 2.35
C PRO A 205 11.01 -16.29 2.84
N ALA A 206 11.22 -15.81 4.07
CA ALA A 206 10.32 -14.88 4.74
C ALA A 206 10.08 -13.59 3.93
N GLY A 207 11.12 -13.06 3.27
CA GLY A 207 10.98 -11.90 2.38
C GLY A 207 10.09 -12.15 1.17
N VAL A 208 10.07 -13.38 0.62
CA VAL A 208 9.17 -13.77 -0.48
C VAL A 208 7.73 -13.87 0.02
N VAL A 209 7.53 -14.47 1.21
CA VAL A 209 6.22 -14.55 1.86
C VAL A 209 5.65 -13.15 2.10
N ALA A 210 6.42 -12.27 2.72
CA ALA A 210 6.00 -10.89 2.99
C ALA A 210 5.59 -10.16 1.70
N ARG A 211 6.39 -10.29 0.65
CA ARG A 211 6.14 -9.62 -0.61
C ARG A 211 4.92 -10.19 -1.35
N THR A 212 4.73 -11.52 -1.31
CA THR A 212 3.57 -12.17 -1.89
C THR A 212 2.28 -11.70 -1.21
N ILE A 213 2.26 -11.64 0.13
CA ILE A 213 1.10 -11.12 0.87
C ILE A 213 0.83 -9.66 0.50
N SER A 214 1.86 -8.83 0.44
CA SER A 214 1.73 -7.41 0.09
C SER A 214 1.08 -7.20 -1.28
N ILE A 215 1.56 -7.90 -2.30
CA ILE A 215 1.06 -7.76 -3.69
C ILE A 215 -0.33 -8.35 -3.82
N SER A 216 -0.56 -9.55 -3.26
CA SER A 216 -1.83 -10.27 -3.40
C SER A 216 -2.97 -9.61 -2.65
N SER A 217 -2.70 -8.94 -1.52
CA SER A 217 -3.72 -8.17 -0.80
C SER A 217 -4.21 -6.97 -1.62
N ALA A 218 -3.32 -6.30 -2.37
CA ALA A 218 -3.71 -5.23 -3.26
C ALA A 218 -4.57 -5.74 -4.43
N ALA A 219 -4.22 -6.89 -5.00
CA ALA A 219 -5.01 -7.53 -6.06
C ALA A 219 -6.42 -7.92 -5.57
N GLY A 220 -6.55 -8.48 -4.37
CA GLY A 220 -7.83 -8.84 -3.77
C GLY A 220 -8.76 -7.66 -3.56
N PHE A 221 -8.24 -6.54 -3.12
CA PHE A 221 -9.01 -5.31 -2.97
C PHE A 221 -9.57 -4.79 -4.29
N THR A 222 -8.81 -4.88 -5.38
CA THR A 222 -9.26 -4.41 -6.70
C THR A 222 -10.29 -5.34 -7.36
N ALA A 223 -10.43 -6.57 -6.86
CA ALA A 223 -11.39 -7.57 -7.35
C ALA A 223 -12.72 -7.55 -6.57
N ALA A 224 -12.78 -6.86 -5.43
CA ALA A 224 -13.96 -6.72 -4.59
C ALA A 224 -14.82 -5.53 -5.02
#